data_bfd5f3cedd69225d13f91f90a326cd54
#
_entry.id   bfd5f3cedd69225d13f91f90a326cd54
#
_cell.length_a   1.000
_cell.length_b   1.000
_cell.length_c   1.000
_cell.angle_alpha   90.00
_cell.angle_beta   90.00
_cell.angle_gamma   90.00
#
_symmetry.space_group_name_H-M   'P 1'
#
loop_
_entity.id
_entity.type
_entity.pdbx_description
1 polymer ?
#
loop_
_entity_poly.entity_id
_entity_poly.type
_entity_poly.pdbx_seq_one_letter_code
_entity_poly.pdbx_strand_id
1 'polypeptide(L)'
;MFRIKKLDIFIAKQFGLLFMGTFFICQFVLMMQFLWRYIDDLIGKGISMDVMAQFFWYMGLMLVPQALPLAILLSSLMTFGNLGESSELTAIKAAGISLMQAFRSLIIITVIIMCGSFYFQNNVGPSANQKLGQLLLSMKQKSPELEIPEGIFYDGIPNCNLYVQKKDLKTGKLYGIMIYRMTNSFEDAAIILADSGMLQSTAEKKHLVLTLNSGEWFENMQSSEFGNSAAVPYRRETFITKKIVLDFDGGFNLADAASLSNNAKAKSLSKIFHDIDSINGQYDSVGRNYLSEANARFYRLATVSQKDSARLAKKGQTENFDTLYNRLSNDKKLMALNDAKMTVQQETSDLDFKAMMTHDADYIVRLHEIEAIQKFTLALACLIFFFIGAPLGAIIRKGGLGFPVVISVLVFIIFYILDNTGYRMSRQGSWAIWFGKGLAPAVLAPIAVFVTYKATNDSTVFNMELYKNFFMKLLGLRIKRHIFGKEVIIEDPKYREDAASLEKLNGDIAIYNKVHELKKLPNFINVFFKYQPDHEIERISEELEKVIEDLSNTKNRVILHNLNLYPILATKAHTRPFERKWLNIIAAIIVPVGIVLYLRMWRFRLRLYRDLNVIRQSNANIISQINKM
;
A
#
# COMPACT_ATOMS: atom_id res chain seq x y z
N MET A 1 8.78 6.60 -41.31
CA MET A 1 7.52 5.90 -41.62
C MET A 1 7.48 4.58 -40.84
N PHE A 2 6.59 4.46 -39.87
CA PHE A 2 6.49 3.27 -39.02
C PHE A 2 5.82 2.13 -39.82
N ARG A 3 6.61 1.18 -40.31
CA ARG A 3 6.10 -0.02 -40.99
C ARG A 3 5.72 -1.05 -39.90
N ILE A 4 4.44 -1.29 -39.70
CA ILE A 4 3.92 -2.30 -38.78
C ILE A 4 4.31 -3.68 -39.36
N LYS A 5 5.06 -4.47 -38.60
CA LYS A 5 5.49 -5.82 -38.99
C LYS A 5 4.46 -6.85 -38.51
N LYS A 6 4.42 -8.02 -39.15
CA LYS A 6 3.55 -9.13 -38.72
C LYS A 6 3.79 -9.54 -37.25
N LEU A 7 5.05 -9.45 -36.80
CA LEU A 7 5.44 -9.72 -35.41
C LEU A 7 4.78 -8.73 -34.42
N ASP A 8 4.74 -7.44 -34.81
CA ASP A 8 4.10 -6.41 -33.96
C ASP A 8 2.61 -6.70 -33.74
N ILE A 9 1.91 -7.12 -34.80
CA ILE A 9 0.48 -7.49 -34.75
C ILE A 9 0.30 -8.75 -33.91
N PHE A 10 1.18 -9.74 -34.06
CA PHE A 10 1.13 -11.00 -33.31
C PHE A 10 1.23 -10.75 -31.79
N ILE A 11 2.26 -10.01 -31.35
CA ILE A 11 2.46 -9.68 -29.93
C ILE A 11 1.31 -8.79 -29.41
N ALA A 12 0.88 -7.81 -30.19
CA ALA A 12 -0.23 -6.92 -29.83
C ALA A 12 -1.55 -7.68 -29.66
N LYS A 13 -1.83 -8.67 -30.52
CA LYS A 13 -3.04 -9.51 -30.41
C LYS A 13 -3.03 -10.37 -29.15
N GLN A 14 -1.90 -11.01 -28.82
CA GLN A 14 -1.76 -11.80 -27.59
C GLN A 14 -1.94 -10.91 -26.34
N PHE A 15 -1.25 -9.76 -26.32
CA PHE A 15 -1.37 -8.80 -25.24
C PHE A 15 -2.80 -8.28 -25.09
N GLY A 16 -3.45 -7.87 -26.17
CA GLY A 16 -4.79 -7.30 -26.16
C GLY A 16 -5.83 -8.26 -25.56
N LEU A 17 -5.76 -9.55 -25.94
CA LEU A 17 -6.67 -10.55 -25.41
C LEU A 17 -6.45 -10.78 -23.90
N LEU A 18 -5.19 -10.89 -23.48
CA LEU A 18 -4.83 -11.04 -22.07
C LEU A 18 -5.18 -9.76 -21.28
N PHE A 19 -4.93 -8.58 -21.86
CA PHE A 19 -5.23 -7.30 -21.23
C PHE A 19 -6.73 -7.15 -20.95
N MET A 20 -7.59 -7.48 -21.90
CA MET A 20 -9.04 -7.41 -21.66
C MET A 20 -9.47 -8.34 -20.53
N GLY A 21 -9.01 -9.59 -20.52
CA GLY A 21 -9.33 -10.54 -19.45
C GLY A 21 -8.81 -10.08 -18.08
N THR A 22 -7.55 -9.68 -18.02
CA THR A 22 -6.93 -9.23 -16.75
C THR A 22 -7.53 -7.91 -16.26
N PHE A 23 -7.92 -7.01 -17.17
CA PHE A 23 -8.59 -5.75 -16.81
C PHE A 23 -9.92 -6.01 -16.10
N PHE A 24 -10.77 -6.87 -16.66
CA PHE A 24 -12.06 -7.19 -16.01
C PHE A 24 -11.86 -7.90 -14.67
N ILE A 25 -10.88 -8.80 -14.56
CA ILE A 25 -10.56 -9.45 -13.27
C ILE A 25 -10.11 -8.41 -12.24
N CYS A 26 -9.14 -7.55 -12.60
CA CYS A 26 -8.64 -6.52 -11.69
C CYS A 26 -9.74 -5.52 -11.30
N GLN A 27 -10.55 -5.11 -12.27
CA GLN A 27 -11.70 -4.24 -12.05
C GLN A 27 -12.70 -4.87 -11.07
N PHE A 28 -13.03 -6.13 -11.24
CA PHE A 28 -13.93 -6.85 -10.35
C PHE A 28 -13.38 -6.97 -8.93
N VAL A 29 -12.09 -7.30 -8.77
CA VAL A 29 -11.43 -7.39 -7.45
C VAL A 29 -11.45 -6.04 -6.74
N LEU A 30 -11.12 -4.95 -7.44
CA LEU A 30 -11.18 -3.60 -6.86
C LEU A 30 -12.61 -3.18 -6.51
N MET A 31 -13.59 -3.53 -7.34
CA MET A 31 -15.00 -3.29 -7.04
C MET A 31 -15.46 -4.02 -5.78
N MET A 32 -15.07 -5.30 -5.62
CA MET A 32 -15.36 -6.06 -4.41
C MET A 32 -14.72 -5.47 -3.16
N GLN A 33 -13.44 -5.03 -3.26
CA GLN A 33 -12.76 -4.34 -2.17
C GLN A 33 -13.47 -3.04 -1.77
N PHE A 34 -13.95 -2.27 -2.74
CA PHE A 34 -14.70 -1.04 -2.49
C PHE A 34 -16.06 -1.35 -1.86
N LEU A 35 -16.76 -2.37 -2.37
CA LEU A 35 -18.07 -2.78 -1.88
C LEU A 35 -18.06 -3.12 -0.38
N TRP A 36 -17.01 -3.85 0.09
CA TRP A 36 -16.86 -4.17 1.51
C TRP A 36 -16.87 -2.95 2.43
N ARG A 37 -16.41 -1.80 1.94
CA ARG A 37 -16.41 -0.54 2.72
C ARG A 37 -17.80 0.05 2.90
N TYR A 38 -18.72 -0.19 1.96
CA TYR A 38 -20.04 0.44 1.91
C TYR A 38 -21.17 -0.57 2.07
N ILE A 39 -20.87 -1.81 2.45
CA ILE A 39 -21.85 -2.88 2.55
C ILE A 39 -22.92 -2.56 3.59
N ASP A 40 -22.56 -1.93 4.70
CA ASP A 40 -23.48 -1.52 5.77
C ASP A 40 -24.42 -0.38 5.31
N ASP A 41 -23.94 0.47 4.39
CA ASP A 41 -24.76 1.53 3.78
C ASP A 41 -25.73 1.01 2.72
N LEU A 42 -25.53 -0.20 2.20
CA LEU A 42 -26.34 -0.81 1.13
C LEU A 42 -27.38 -1.80 1.65
N ILE A 43 -27.01 -2.60 2.67
CA ILE A 43 -27.87 -3.68 3.18
C ILE A 43 -28.92 -3.11 4.14
N GLY A 44 -30.17 -3.54 4.00
CA GLY A 44 -31.24 -3.23 4.95
C GLY A 44 -31.98 -1.91 4.71
N LYS A 45 -31.47 -1.01 3.84
CA LYS A 45 -32.07 0.32 3.59
C LYS A 45 -33.18 0.33 2.52
N GLY A 46 -33.60 -0.82 1.99
CA GLY A 46 -34.67 -0.89 0.99
C GLY A 46 -34.37 -0.07 -0.28
N ILE A 47 -33.13 -0.05 -0.73
CA ILE A 47 -32.69 0.68 -1.92
C ILE A 47 -33.23 -0.03 -3.16
N SER A 48 -33.78 0.72 -4.13
CA SER A 48 -34.29 0.15 -5.39
C SER A 48 -33.14 -0.43 -6.23
N MET A 49 -33.46 -1.46 -7.02
CA MET A 49 -32.45 -2.11 -7.89
C MET A 49 -31.84 -1.15 -8.90
N ASP A 50 -32.60 -0.16 -9.38
CA ASP A 50 -32.10 0.86 -10.31
C ASP A 50 -31.01 1.73 -9.69
N VAL A 51 -31.18 2.15 -8.44
CA VAL A 51 -30.20 2.93 -7.70
C VAL A 51 -28.96 2.08 -7.41
N MET A 52 -29.15 0.80 -7.07
CA MET A 52 -28.05 -0.12 -6.86
C MET A 52 -27.24 -0.36 -8.15
N ALA A 53 -27.92 -0.53 -9.29
CA ALA A 53 -27.26 -0.65 -10.59
C ALA A 53 -26.47 0.63 -10.95
N GLN A 54 -27.02 1.81 -10.71
CA GLN A 54 -26.32 3.08 -10.89
C GLN A 54 -25.11 3.20 -9.97
N PHE A 55 -25.23 2.78 -8.72
CA PHE A 55 -24.09 2.76 -7.78
C PHE A 55 -22.96 1.89 -8.30
N PHE A 56 -23.24 0.64 -8.71
CA PHE A 56 -22.20 -0.24 -9.28
C PHE A 56 -21.60 0.31 -10.57
N TRP A 57 -22.40 0.95 -11.41
CA TRP A 57 -21.92 1.57 -12.64
C TRP A 57 -20.93 2.70 -12.37
N TYR A 58 -21.31 3.68 -11.53
CA TYR A 58 -20.41 4.80 -11.22
C TYR A 58 -19.21 4.38 -10.39
N MET A 59 -19.36 3.41 -9.49
CA MET A 59 -18.25 2.79 -8.77
C MET A 59 -17.28 2.12 -9.75
N GLY A 60 -17.79 1.37 -10.71
CA GLY A 60 -16.98 0.77 -11.76
C GLY A 60 -16.18 1.81 -12.54
N LEU A 61 -16.84 2.86 -13.02
CA LEU A 61 -16.16 3.95 -13.73
C LEU A 61 -15.08 4.64 -12.88
N MET A 62 -15.34 4.87 -11.61
CA MET A 62 -14.38 5.50 -10.70
C MET A 62 -13.10 4.67 -10.54
N LEU A 63 -13.20 3.34 -10.56
CA LEU A 63 -12.09 2.42 -10.32
C LEU A 63 -11.27 2.09 -11.57
N VAL A 64 -11.77 2.40 -12.79
CA VAL A 64 -11.05 2.15 -14.06
C VAL A 64 -9.61 2.65 -14.04
N PRO A 65 -9.28 3.88 -13.63
CA PRO A 65 -7.91 4.38 -13.66
C PRO A 65 -6.95 3.61 -12.74
N GLN A 66 -7.46 3.02 -11.67
CA GLN A 66 -6.65 2.20 -10.73
C GLN A 66 -6.46 0.77 -11.25
N ALA A 67 -7.45 0.24 -11.97
CA ALA A 67 -7.40 -1.09 -12.56
C ALA A 67 -6.43 -1.16 -13.75
N LEU A 68 -6.32 -0.09 -14.55
CA LEU A 68 -5.50 -0.06 -15.77
C LEU A 68 -4.02 -0.38 -15.55
N PRO A 69 -3.28 0.27 -14.62
CA PRO A 69 -1.88 -0.06 -14.37
C PRO A 69 -1.69 -1.53 -13.95
N LEU A 70 -2.55 -2.02 -13.05
CA LEU A 70 -2.49 -3.41 -12.58
C LEU A 70 -2.76 -4.41 -13.72
N ALA A 71 -3.74 -4.14 -14.56
CA ALA A 71 -4.04 -4.95 -15.73
C ALA A 71 -2.89 -4.97 -16.74
N ILE A 72 -2.22 -3.84 -16.98
CA ILE A 72 -1.05 -3.75 -17.85
C ILE A 72 0.11 -4.56 -17.27
N LEU A 73 0.38 -4.44 -15.97
CA LEU A 73 1.43 -5.21 -15.32
C LEU A 73 1.21 -6.71 -15.50
N LEU A 74 0.01 -7.19 -15.17
CA LEU A 74 -0.34 -8.60 -15.23
C LEU A 74 -0.35 -9.10 -16.67
N SER A 75 -1.00 -8.40 -17.59
CA SER A 75 -1.09 -8.80 -18.99
C SER A 75 0.26 -8.81 -19.71
N SER A 76 1.12 -7.80 -19.45
CA SER A 76 2.45 -7.75 -20.06
C SER A 76 3.35 -8.87 -19.53
N LEU A 77 3.29 -9.15 -18.22
CA LEU A 77 4.02 -10.23 -17.58
C LEU A 77 3.57 -11.60 -18.12
N MET A 78 2.25 -11.80 -18.26
CA MET A 78 1.70 -13.04 -18.84
C MET A 78 2.04 -13.19 -20.32
N THR A 79 1.94 -12.11 -21.11
CA THR A 79 2.24 -12.15 -22.54
C THR A 79 3.67 -12.61 -22.79
N PHE A 80 4.66 -11.97 -22.16
CA PHE A 80 6.06 -12.33 -22.33
C PHE A 80 6.44 -13.62 -21.58
N GLY A 81 5.75 -13.94 -20.50
CA GLY A 81 5.88 -15.23 -19.82
C GLY A 81 5.48 -16.39 -20.71
N ASN A 82 4.32 -16.30 -21.37
CA ASN A 82 3.83 -17.30 -22.31
C ASN A 82 4.76 -17.45 -23.54
N LEU A 83 5.19 -16.31 -24.13
CA LEU A 83 6.18 -16.32 -25.24
C LEU A 83 7.51 -16.96 -24.84
N GLY A 84 7.90 -16.80 -23.55
CA GLY A 84 9.10 -17.44 -23.00
C GLY A 84 8.92 -18.95 -22.79
N GLU A 85 7.77 -19.37 -22.29
CA GLU A 85 7.42 -20.78 -22.04
C GLU A 85 7.27 -21.58 -23.35
N SER A 86 6.61 -20.99 -24.36
CA SER A 86 6.47 -21.61 -25.71
C SER A 86 7.75 -21.56 -26.54
N SER A 87 8.87 -21.06 -26.01
CA SER A 87 10.13 -20.85 -26.71
C SER A 87 10.07 -19.88 -27.91
N GLU A 88 8.94 -19.24 -28.16
CA GLU A 88 8.76 -18.26 -29.23
C GLU A 88 9.65 -17.04 -29.03
N LEU A 89 9.80 -16.58 -27.79
CA LEU A 89 10.71 -15.48 -27.45
C LEU A 89 12.17 -15.83 -27.76
N THR A 90 12.55 -17.09 -27.55
CA THR A 90 13.89 -17.59 -27.88
C THR A 90 14.08 -17.61 -29.40
N ALA A 91 13.09 -18.06 -30.18
CA ALA A 91 13.12 -18.03 -31.66
C ALA A 91 13.20 -16.58 -32.18
N ILE A 92 12.47 -15.63 -31.61
CA ILE A 92 12.53 -14.20 -31.95
C ILE A 92 13.96 -13.65 -31.74
N LYS A 93 14.58 -13.97 -30.59
CA LYS A 93 15.96 -13.56 -30.29
C LYS A 93 16.98 -14.24 -31.23
N ALA A 94 16.81 -15.52 -31.54
CA ALA A 94 17.66 -16.25 -32.47
C ALA A 94 17.59 -15.67 -33.89
N ALA A 95 16.45 -15.09 -34.29
CA ALA A 95 16.30 -14.36 -35.55
C ALA A 95 16.95 -12.95 -35.53
N GLY A 96 17.72 -12.59 -34.48
CA GLY A 96 18.43 -11.30 -34.36
C GLY A 96 17.55 -10.12 -33.92
N ILE A 97 16.31 -10.37 -33.46
CA ILE A 97 15.42 -9.33 -32.99
C ILE A 97 15.68 -9.09 -31.50
N SER A 98 16.07 -7.87 -31.13
CA SER A 98 16.31 -7.52 -29.72
C SER A 98 15.00 -7.49 -28.93
N LEU A 99 15.10 -7.71 -27.60
CA LEU A 99 13.94 -7.67 -26.69
C LEU A 99 13.24 -6.31 -26.73
N MET A 100 14.00 -5.21 -26.82
CA MET A 100 13.44 -3.85 -26.96
C MET A 100 12.68 -3.66 -28.27
N GLN A 101 13.10 -4.30 -29.35
CA GLN A 101 12.35 -4.28 -30.60
C GLN A 101 11.03 -5.05 -30.49
N ALA A 102 11.03 -6.16 -29.74
CA ALA A 102 9.80 -6.91 -29.44
C ALA A 102 8.83 -6.11 -28.54
N PHE A 103 9.33 -5.28 -27.63
CA PHE A 103 8.51 -4.41 -26.78
C PHE A 103 7.88 -3.23 -27.54
N ARG A 104 8.43 -2.82 -28.67
CA ARG A 104 8.09 -1.57 -29.37
C ARG A 104 6.60 -1.42 -29.63
N SER A 105 5.93 -2.45 -30.13
CA SER A 105 4.49 -2.41 -30.41
C SER A 105 3.66 -2.20 -29.15
N LEU A 106 4.04 -2.86 -28.06
CA LEU A 106 3.33 -2.75 -26.80
C LEU A 106 3.62 -1.42 -26.07
N ILE A 107 4.82 -0.85 -26.23
CA ILE A 107 5.12 0.50 -25.71
C ILE A 107 4.17 1.51 -26.32
N ILE A 108 3.94 1.46 -27.63
CA ILE A 108 3.01 2.36 -28.32
C ILE A 108 1.59 2.17 -27.78
N ILE A 109 1.12 0.94 -27.66
CA ILE A 109 -0.21 0.61 -27.11
C ILE A 109 -0.32 1.12 -25.67
N THR A 110 0.69 0.88 -24.85
CA THR A 110 0.68 1.32 -23.43
C THR A 110 0.68 2.84 -23.33
N VAL A 111 1.40 3.57 -24.20
CA VAL A 111 1.34 5.03 -24.25
C VAL A 111 -0.04 5.51 -24.65
N ILE A 112 -0.72 4.87 -25.61
CA ILE A 112 -2.11 5.17 -25.96
C ILE A 112 -3.03 4.94 -24.76
N ILE A 113 -2.87 3.82 -24.05
CA ILE A 113 -3.65 3.53 -22.83
C ILE A 113 -3.35 4.56 -21.73
N MET A 114 -2.10 4.97 -21.56
CA MET A 114 -1.69 6.02 -20.61
C MET A 114 -2.39 7.35 -20.91
N CYS A 115 -2.38 7.80 -22.16
CA CYS A 115 -3.09 9.02 -22.59
C CYS A 115 -4.62 8.86 -22.40
N GLY A 116 -5.16 7.69 -22.75
CA GLY A 116 -6.57 7.38 -22.53
C GLY A 116 -6.95 7.37 -21.03
N SER A 117 -6.09 6.83 -20.19
CA SER A 117 -6.26 6.86 -18.73
C SER A 117 -6.28 8.27 -18.17
N PHE A 118 -5.35 9.13 -18.62
CA PHE A 118 -5.33 10.54 -18.24
C PHE A 118 -6.62 11.27 -18.66
N TYR A 119 -7.02 11.11 -19.92
CA TYR A 119 -8.27 11.69 -20.44
C TYR A 119 -9.49 11.22 -19.63
N PHE A 120 -9.55 9.92 -19.34
CA PHE A 120 -10.63 9.32 -18.55
C PHE A 120 -10.68 9.91 -17.12
N GLN A 121 -9.54 10.04 -16.46
CA GLN A 121 -9.44 10.63 -15.12
C GLN A 121 -9.81 12.11 -15.09
N ASN A 122 -9.58 12.84 -16.20
CA ASN A 122 -9.86 14.26 -16.25
C ASN A 122 -11.33 14.57 -16.59
N ASN A 123 -11.98 13.75 -17.40
CA ASN A 123 -13.32 14.03 -17.93
C ASN A 123 -14.40 13.10 -17.37
N VAL A 124 -14.20 11.79 -17.42
CA VAL A 124 -15.20 10.80 -17.00
C VAL A 124 -15.16 10.58 -15.48
N GLY A 125 -13.97 10.47 -14.92
CA GLY A 125 -13.73 10.22 -13.49
C GLY A 125 -14.42 11.23 -12.58
N PRO A 126 -14.30 12.54 -12.80
CA PRO A 126 -14.96 13.56 -12.00
C PRO A 126 -16.47 13.42 -11.95
N SER A 127 -17.11 13.22 -13.10
CA SER A 127 -18.57 13.02 -13.19
C SER A 127 -19.02 11.75 -12.48
N ALA A 128 -18.25 10.66 -12.60
CA ALA A 128 -18.53 9.42 -11.92
C ALA A 128 -18.39 9.56 -10.39
N ASN A 129 -17.32 10.24 -9.92
CA ASN A 129 -17.11 10.52 -8.50
C ASN A 129 -18.20 11.41 -7.92
N GLN A 130 -18.65 12.45 -8.65
CA GLN A 130 -19.72 13.33 -8.21
C GLN A 130 -21.02 12.55 -8.03
N LYS A 131 -21.44 11.78 -9.06
CA LYS A 131 -22.68 11.00 -9.01
C LYS A 131 -22.62 9.89 -7.95
N LEU A 132 -21.47 9.22 -7.81
CA LEU A 132 -21.27 8.22 -6.75
C LEU A 132 -21.38 8.86 -5.35
N GLY A 133 -20.78 10.04 -5.16
CA GLY A 133 -20.87 10.79 -3.92
C GLY A 133 -22.31 11.21 -3.59
N GLN A 134 -23.06 11.70 -4.57
CA GLN A 134 -24.47 12.03 -4.43
C GLN A 134 -25.31 10.80 -4.03
N LEU A 135 -25.08 9.66 -4.69
CA LEU A 135 -25.77 8.41 -4.35
C LEU A 135 -25.46 7.95 -2.93
N LEU A 136 -24.17 7.96 -2.53
CA LEU A 136 -23.76 7.57 -1.18
C LEU A 136 -24.39 8.47 -0.11
N LEU A 137 -24.40 9.77 -0.33
CA LEU A 137 -25.02 10.73 0.59
C LEU A 137 -26.53 10.50 0.68
N SER A 138 -27.21 10.31 -0.47
CA SER A 138 -28.64 10.02 -0.52
C SER A 138 -28.99 8.68 0.14
N MET A 139 -28.12 7.66 0.00
CA MET A 139 -28.29 6.36 0.67
C MET A 139 -28.16 6.48 2.19
N LYS A 140 -27.25 7.32 2.69
CA LYS A 140 -27.10 7.60 4.12
C LYS A 140 -28.32 8.31 4.69
N GLN A 141 -28.91 9.22 3.93
CA GLN A 141 -30.09 9.98 4.36
C GLN A 141 -31.41 9.19 4.30
N LYS A 142 -31.44 8.04 3.61
CA LYS A 142 -32.69 7.32 3.32
C LYS A 142 -33.35 6.67 4.53
N SER A 143 -32.63 6.25 5.55
CA SER A 143 -33.18 5.47 6.66
C SER A 143 -32.42 5.74 7.97
N PRO A 144 -32.62 6.93 8.59
CA PRO A 144 -31.95 7.27 9.85
C PRO A 144 -32.38 6.37 11.00
N GLU A 145 -33.59 5.81 10.94
CA GLU A 145 -34.10 4.85 11.92
C GLU A 145 -33.23 3.60 12.08
N LEU A 146 -32.46 3.23 11.05
CA LEU A 146 -31.52 2.10 11.10
C LEU A 146 -30.12 2.49 11.64
N GLU A 147 -29.77 3.77 11.59
CA GLU A 147 -28.43 4.27 11.95
C GLU A 147 -28.30 4.71 13.42
N ILE A 148 -29.38 4.73 14.22
CA ILE A 148 -29.33 5.13 15.62
C ILE A 148 -28.44 4.17 16.40
N PRO A 149 -27.24 4.60 16.88
CA PRO A 149 -26.36 3.76 17.66
C PRO A 149 -26.87 3.60 19.10
N GLU A 150 -26.53 2.48 19.73
CA GLU A 150 -26.79 2.28 21.17
C GLU A 150 -25.76 3.01 22.01
N GLY A 151 -26.21 3.67 23.06
CA GLY A 151 -25.34 4.29 24.07
C GLY A 151 -24.61 5.57 23.63
N ILE A 152 -24.95 6.14 22.47
CA ILE A 152 -24.33 7.36 21.94
C ILE A 152 -25.41 8.32 21.45
N PHE A 153 -25.17 9.63 21.59
CA PHE A 153 -26.06 10.63 21.02
C PHE A 153 -25.98 10.65 19.49
N TYR A 154 -27.12 10.53 18.85
CA TYR A 154 -27.29 10.62 17.40
C TYR A 154 -27.83 12.01 17.02
N ASP A 155 -27.09 12.73 16.20
CA ASP A 155 -27.36 14.11 15.74
C ASP A 155 -27.84 14.19 14.28
N GLY A 156 -28.10 13.04 13.64
CA GLY A 156 -28.53 12.96 12.24
C GLY A 156 -29.96 13.47 11.96
N ILE A 157 -30.70 13.91 13.00
CA ILE A 157 -32.03 14.49 12.86
C ILE A 157 -31.96 16.00 13.11
N PRO A 158 -32.39 16.86 12.19
CA PRO A 158 -32.33 18.31 12.37
C PRO A 158 -32.96 18.78 13.70
N ASN A 159 -32.26 19.61 14.44
CA ASN A 159 -32.70 20.18 15.73
C ASN A 159 -33.04 19.16 16.83
N CYS A 160 -32.54 17.93 16.73
CA CYS A 160 -32.86 16.86 17.66
C CYS A 160 -31.64 15.95 17.88
N ASN A 161 -31.14 15.87 19.11
CA ASN A 161 -30.13 14.91 19.51
C ASN A 161 -30.81 13.76 20.26
N LEU A 162 -30.76 12.57 19.67
CA LEU A 162 -31.42 11.38 20.19
C LEU A 162 -30.41 10.42 20.83
N TYR A 163 -30.63 10.07 22.07
CA TYR A 163 -29.89 9.01 22.77
C TYR A 163 -30.79 7.80 22.98
N VAL A 164 -30.27 6.61 22.74
CA VAL A 164 -30.97 5.35 22.94
C VAL A 164 -30.06 4.40 23.70
N GLN A 165 -30.56 3.90 24.84
CA GLN A 165 -29.78 2.99 25.68
C GLN A 165 -29.66 1.60 25.03
N LYS A 166 -30.74 1.08 24.44
CA LYS A 166 -30.82 -0.23 23.79
C LYS A 166 -31.81 -0.23 22.66
N LYS A 167 -31.50 -0.94 21.56
CA LYS A 167 -32.34 -1.09 20.40
C LYS A 167 -32.61 -2.57 20.11
N ASP A 168 -33.85 -2.93 19.91
CA ASP A 168 -34.19 -4.25 19.43
C ASP A 168 -34.20 -4.28 17.89
N LEU A 169 -33.19 -4.93 17.31
CA LEU A 169 -33.00 -5.02 15.87
C LEU A 169 -34.13 -5.79 15.15
N LYS A 170 -34.90 -6.63 15.85
CA LYS A 170 -36.00 -7.41 15.24
C LYS A 170 -37.31 -6.62 15.16
N THR A 171 -37.62 -5.85 16.18
CA THR A 171 -38.88 -5.11 16.29
C THR A 171 -38.73 -3.62 15.99
N GLY A 172 -37.50 -3.09 15.92
CA GLY A 172 -37.23 -1.67 15.76
C GLY A 172 -37.57 -0.82 17.00
N LYS A 173 -37.88 -1.45 18.14
CA LYS A 173 -38.18 -0.75 19.38
C LYS A 173 -36.91 -0.20 20.02
N LEU A 174 -36.99 1.01 20.51
CA LEU A 174 -35.96 1.75 21.23
C LEU A 174 -36.30 1.76 22.71
N TYR A 175 -35.30 1.60 23.58
CA TYR A 175 -35.45 1.58 25.03
C TYR A 175 -34.51 2.57 25.68
N GLY A 176 -34.96 3.22 26.77
CA GLY A 176 -34.17 4.22 27.51
C GLY A 176 -33.84 5.43 26.62
N ILE A 177 -34.86 6.09 26.13
CA ILE A 177 -34.75 7.17 25.15
C ILE A 177 -34.59 8.49 25.87
N MET A 178 -33.59 9.29 25.45
CA MET A 178 -33.41 10.67 25.86
C MET A 178 -33.26 11.54 24.59
N ILE A 179 -34.02 12.60 24.53
CA ILE A 179 -34.05 13.50 23.39
C ILE A 179 -33.79 14.92 23.87
N TYR A 180 -32.77 15.54 23.28
CA TYR A 180 -32.56 16.98 23.38
C TYR A 180 -33.07 17.63 22.11
N ARG A 181 -34.13 18.43 22.24
CA ARG A 181 -34.67 19.24 21.15
C ARG A 181 -34.14 20.66 21.29
N MET A 182 -33.38 21.13 20.35
CA MET A 182 -32.89 22.51 20.30
C MET A 182 -33.79 23.32 19.37
N THR A 183 -34.22 24.50 19.86
CA THR A 183 -34.86 25.49 19.01
C THR A 183 -33.81 26.52 18.54
N ASN A 184 -33.93 27.77 18.82
CA ASN A 184 -33.01 28.82 18.32
C ASN A 184 -31.89 29.20 19.31
N SER A 185 -31.94 28.71 20.56
CA SER A 185 -30.91 28.93 21.58
C SER A 185 -30.79 27.75 22.54
N PHE A 186 -29.65 27.65 23.26
CA PHE A 186 -29.45 26.61 24.29
C PHE A 186 -30.44 26.76 25.49
N GLU A 187 -30.99 27.93 25.68
CA GLU A 187 -31.96 28.22 26.74
C GLU A 187 -33.36 27.66 26.43
N ASP A 188 -33.65 27.44 25.15
CA ASP A 188 -34.96 26.94 24.67
C ASP A 188 -34.97 25.42 24.45
N ALA A 189 -34.04 24.70 25.04
CA ALA A 189 -33.95 23.26 24.87
C ALA A 189 -35.06 22.52 25.61
N ALA A 190 -35.76 21.64 24.91
CA ALA A 190 -36.66 20.67 25.54
C ALA A 190 -35.95 19.34 25.75
N ILE A 191 -36.10 18.74 26.92
CA ILE A 191 -35.59 17.41 27.26
C ILE A 191 -36.75 16.45 27.37
N ILE A 192 -36.70 15.35 26.64
CA ILE A 192 -37.73 14.32 26.66
C ILE A 192 -37.07 13.01 27.09
N LEU A 193 -37.64 12.41 28.13
CA LEU A 193 -37.25 11.10 28.63
C LEU A 193 -38.38 10.13 28.37
N ALA A 194 -38.09 8.94 27.82
CA ALA A 194 -39.10 7.92 27.61
C ALA A 194 -38.54 6.51 27.86
N ASP A 195 -39.35 5.64 28.45
CA ASP A 195 -38.95 4.25 28.73
C ASP A 195 -38.77 3.45 27.45
N SER A 196 -39.65 3.68 26.49
CA SER A 196 -39.55 3.02 25.18
C SER A 196 -40.20 3.87 24.09
N GLY A 197 -39.84 3.56 22.85
CA GLY A 197 -40.44 4.23 21.70
C GLY A 197 -40.15 3.48 20.41
N MET A 198 -40.73 4.00 19.33
CA MET A 198 -40.54 3.51 18.00
C MET A 198 -40.46 4.68 17.02
N LEU A 199 -39.41 4.70 16.23
CA LEU A 199 -39.24 5.69 15.17
C LEU A 199 -39.71 5.06 13.86
N GLN A 200 -40.62 5.71 13.16
CA GLN A 200 -41.18 5.23 11.89
C GLN A 200 -41.25 6.37 10.89
N SER A 201 -40.91 6.08 9.65
CA SER A 201 -41.11 7.02 8.55
C SER A 201 -42.59 7.07 8.16
N THR A 202 -43.11 8.25 7.82
CA THR A 202 -44.48 8.39 7.26
C THR A 202 -44.57 7.72 5.87
N ALA A 203 -45.78 7.40 5.45
CA ALA A 203 -46.02 6.81 4.12
C ALA A 203 -45.47 7.68 2.98
N GLU A 204 -45.46 8.98 3.16
CA GLU A 204 -44.91 9.96 2.21
C GLU A 204 -43.38 10.13 2.32
N LYS A 205 -42.74 9.51 3.32
CA LYS A 205 -41.30 9.62 3.62
C LYS A 205 -40.74 11.03 3.82
N LYS A 206 -41.61 11.99 4.11
CA LYS A 206 -41.25 13.39 4.38
C LYS A 206 -41.10 13.72 5.87
N HIS A 207 -41.62 12.87 6.72
CA HIS A 207 -41.57 13.07 8.18
C HIS A 207 -41.25 11.76 8.87
N LEU A 208 -40.57 11.85 10.01
CA LEU A 208 -40.40 10.75 10.94
C LEU A 208 -41.38 10.90 12.08
N VAL A 209 -42.12 9.86 12.38
CA VAL A 209 -43.02 9.79 13.53
C VAL A 209 -42.31 9.02 14.65
N LEU A 210 -41.96 9.71 15.70
CA LEU A 210 -41.42 9.12 16.91
C LEU A 210 -42.57 8.89 17.88
N THR A 211 -42.95 7.65 18.10
CA THR A 211 -43.91 7.27 19.09
C THR A 211 -43.21 6.91 20.39
N LEU A 212 -43.40 7.66 21.43
CA LEU A 212 -42.81 7.47 22.77
C LEU A 212 -43.86 6.89 23.70
N ASN A 213 -43.46 5.95 24.55
CA ASN A 213 -44.34 5.37 25.58
C ASN A 213 -43.72 5.55 26.95
N SER A 214 -44.56 5.97 27.88
CA SER A 214 -44.21 6.22 29.30
C SER A 214 -42.99 7.16 29.43
N GLY A 215 -43.24 8.41 29.68
CA GLY A 215 -42.15 9.37 29.74
C GLY A 215 -42.52 10.74 30.31
N GLU A 216 -41.51 11.59 30.35
CA GLU A 216 -41.59 12.96 30.83
C GLU A 216 -40.98 13.92 29.78
N TRP A 217 -41.63 15.07 29.66
CA TRP A 217 -41.18 16.17 28.80
C TRP A 217 -40.89 17.37 29.67
N PHE A 218 -39.70 17.89 29.59
CA PHE A 218 -39.22 19.09 30.24
C PHE A 218 -38.94 20.15 29.21
N GLU A 219 -39.53 21.32 29.31
CA GLU A 219 -39.37 22.41 28.35
C GLU A 219 -39.29 23.76 29.09
N ASN A 220 -38.29 24.55 28.75
CA ASN A 220 -38.23 25.94 29.18
C ASN A 220 -39.15 26.75 28.24
N MET A 221 -40.10 27.45 28.81
CA MET A 221 -40.98 28.34 28.02
C MET A 221 -40.29 29.70 27.89
N GLN A 222 -40.13 30.15 26.65
CA GLN A 222 -39.55 31.47 26.37
C GLN A 222 -40.39 32.55 27.08
N SER A 223 -39.73 33.40 27.90
CA SER A 223 -40.33 34.63 28.38
C SER A 223 -40.33 35.64 27.23
N SER A 224 -41.50 36.12 26.84
CA SER A 224 -41.67 37.17 25.86
C SER A 224 -41.21 38.56 26.33
N GLU A 225 -40.69 38.70 27.53
CA GLU A 225 -40.18 39.95 28.10
C GLU A 225 -38.65 39.92 28.21
N PHE A 226 -38.01 40.76 27.40
CA PHE A 226 -36.61 41.11 27.52
C PHE A 226 -36.29 41.65 28.89
N GLY A 227 -35.53 40.92 29.70
CA GLY A 227 -34.86 41.56 30.84
C GLY A 227 -34.68 40.80 32.15
N ASN A 228 -35.25 39.63 32.39
CA ASN A 228 -35.04 38.89 33.62
C ASN A 228 -34.86 37.39 33.41
N SER A 229 -33.63 36.98 33.26
CA SER A 229 -33.23 35.57 33.07
C SER A 229 -33.44 34.68 34.32
N ALA A 230 -33.91 35.25 35.46
CA ALA A 230 -34.08 34.52 36.72
C ALA A 230 -35.42 33.80 36.87
N ALA A 231 -36.39 33.98 35.97
CA ALA A 231 -37.74 33.40 36.09
C ALA A 231 -38.29 32.91 34.75
N VAL A 232 -37.52 32.03 34.05
CA VAL A 232 -38.05 31.34 32.87
C VAL A 232 -39.05 30.27 33.34
N PRO A 233 -40.35 30.36 32.98
CA PRO A 233 -41.32 29.35 33.35
C PRO A 233 -40.96 28.02 32.69
N TYR A 234 -41.00 26.98 33.49
CA TYR A 234 -40.65 25.65 33.05
C TYR A 234 -41.88 24.76 33.03
N ARG A 235 -42.05 23.99 31.96
CA ARG A 235 -43.16 23.05 31.78
C ARG A 235 -42.64 21.64 32.00
N ARG A 236 -43.34 20.86 32.83
CA ARG A 236 -43.17 19.43 32.97
C ARG A 236 -44.46 18.74 32.56
N GLU A 237 -44.38 17.80 31.62
CA GLU A 237 -45.50 17.03 31.13
C GLU A 237 -45.15 15.53 31.24
N THR A 238 -46.01 14.76 31.92
CA THR A 238 -45.92 13.30 31.95
C THR A 238 -46.89 12.74 30.94
N PHE A 239 -46.46 11.75 30.16
CA PHE A 239 -47.28 11.14 29.13
C PHE A 239 -47.18 9.61 29.17
N ILE A 240 -48.29 8.94 28.84
CA ILE A 240 -48.36 7.49 28.64
C ILE A 240 -47.94 7.16 27.20
N THR A 241 -48.45 7.90 26.24
CA THR A 241 -48.02 7.77 24.82
C THR A 241 -47.99 9.17 24.23
N LYS A 242 -46.88 9.48 23.53
CA LYS A 242 -46.74 10.76 22.83
C LYS A 242 -46.17 10.50 21.43
N LYS A 243 -46.76 11.14 20.45
CA LYS A 243 -46.29 11.08 19.04
C LYS A 243 -45.68 12.43 18.70
N ILE A 244 -44.44 12.40 18.25
CA ILE A 244 -43.69 13.58 17.82
C ILE A 244 -43.42 13.40 16.32
N VAL A 245 -43.79 14.39 15.54
CA VAL A 245 -43.47 14.43 14.11
C VAL A 245 -42.23 15.26 13.97
N LEU A 246 -41.21 14.65 13.39
CA LEU A 246 -39.94 15.29 13.08
C LEU A 246 -39.90 15.51 11.58
N ASP A 247 -39.56 16.72 11.16
CA ASP A 247 -39.39 17.05 9.76
C ASP A 247 -38.14 16.36 9.24
N PHE A 248 -38.35 15.41 8.35
CA PHE A 248 -37.26 14.63 7.78
C PHE A 248 -37.65 14.20 6.36
N ASP A 249 -36.92 14.69 5.37
CA ASP A 249 -37.13 14.24 3.98
C ASP A 249 -36.40 12.89 3.75
N GLY A 250 -37.11 11.80 4.06
CA GLY A 250 -36.63 10.42 3.82
C GLY A 250 -36.85 9.94 2.38
N GLY A 251 -37.29 10.80 1.48
CA GLY A 251 -37.36 10.50 0.05
C GLY A 251 -35.95 10.27 -0.49
N PHE A 252 -35.77 9.32 -1.44
CA PHE A 252 -34.54 9.22 -2.18
C PHE A 252 -34.46 10.40 -3.15
N ASN A 253 -34.02 11.55 -2.65
CA ASN A 253 -33.63 12.69 -3.45
C ASN A 253 -32.13 12.65 -3.64
N LEU A 254 -31.67 12.83 -4.89
CA LEU A 254 -30.23 12.99 -5.12
C LEU A 254 -29.76 14.22 -4.33
N ALA A 255 -28.81 14.00 -3.42
CA ALA A 255 -28.21 15.06 -2.64
C ALA A 255 -27.67 16.15 -3.56
N ASP A 256 -27.83 17.41 -3.12
CA ASP A 256 -27.47 18.57 -3.94
C ASP A 256 -26.00 18.51 -4.32
N ALA A 257 -25.69 18.71 -5.59
CA ALA A 257 -24.32 18.73 -6.10
C ALA A 257 -23.45 19.79 -5.39
N ALA A 258 -24.09 20.83 -4.84
CA ALA A 258 -23.44 21.87 -4.04
C ALA A 258 -22.77 21.34 -2.77
N SER A 259 -23.35 20.30 -2.12
CA SER A 259 -22.77 19.69 -0.92
C SER A 259 -21.44 18.97 -1.18
N LEU A 260 -21.16 18.62 -2.43
CA LEU A 260 -19.93 17.98 -2.88
C LEU A 260 -18.95 18.95 -3.56
N SER A 261 -19.22 20.27 -3.51
CA SER A 261 -18.42 21.30 -4.19
C SER A 261 -16.96 21.30 -3.76
N ASN A 262 -16.66 20.90 -2.53
CA ASN A 262 -15.29 20.83 -1.99
C ASN A 262 -14.56 19.52 -2.31
N ASN A 263 -15.21 18.55 -2.97
CA ASN A 263 -14.58 17.28 -3.31
C ASN A 263 -13.70 17.41 -4.55
N ALA A 264 -12.38 17.52 -4.34
CA ALA A 264 -11.39 17.62 -5.41
C ALA A 264 -11.45 16.46 -6.43
N LYS A 265 -11.83 15.24 -6.01
CA LYS A 265 -11.96 14.06 -6.88
C LYS A 265 -13.10 14.20 -7.91
N ALA A 266 -14.09 15.04 -7.61
CA ALA A 266 -15.23 15.30 -8.46
C ALA A 266 -14.98 16.42 -9.49
N LYS A 267 -13.72 16.91 -9.62
CA LYS A 267 -13.37 18.05 -10.46
C LYS A 267 -12.38 17.70 -11.57
N SER A 268 -12.53 18.33 -12.72
CA SER A 268 -11.51 18.30 -13.78
C SER A 268 -10.29 19.13 -13.39
N LEU A 269 -9.16 18.91 -14.05
CA LEU A 269 -7.92 19.63 -13.78
C LEU A 269 -8.08 21.16 -13.88
N SER A 270 -8.80 21.63 -14.92
CA SER A 270 -9.09 23.06 -15.09
C SER A 270 -9.89 23.63 -13.91
N LYS A 271 -10.92 22.90 -13.44
CA LYS A 271 -11.69 23.33 -12.26
C LYS A 271 -10.87 23.30 -10.98
N ILE A 272 -9.99 22.30 -10.82
CA ILE A 272 -9.08 22.21 -9.67
C ILE A 272 -8.19 23.45 -9.59
N PHE A 273 -7.53 23.85 -10.69
CA PHE A 273 -6.69 25.03 -10.69
C PHE A 273 -7.47 26.33 -10.47
N HIS A 274 -8.64 26.44 -11.09
CA HIS A 274 -9.51 27.60 -10.85
C HIS A 274 -9.92 27.73 -9.38
N ASP A 275 -10.25 26.61 -8.74
CA ASP A 275 -10.64 26.61 -7.33
C ASP A 275 -9.45 26.92 -6.41
N ILE A 276 -8.25 26.40 -6.72
CA ILE A 276 -7.02 26.75 -6.01
C ILE A 276 -6.76 28.27 -6.09
N ASP A 277 -6.85 28.85 -7.30
CA ASP A 277 -6.64 30.29 -7.51
C ASP A 277 -7.71 31.12 -6.77
N SER A 278 -8.97 30.67 -6.79
CA SER A 278 -10.07 31.35 -6.08
C SER A 278 -9.86 31.31 -4.56
N ILE A 279 -9.51 30.14 -4.00
CA ILE A 279 -9.27 29.98 -2.57
C ILE A 279 -8.05 30.81 -2.16
N ASN A 280 -6.95 30.71 -2.87
CA ASN A 280 -5.74 31.51 -2.61
C ASN A 280 -6.04 33.01 -2.68
N GLY A 281 -6.80 33.48 -3.66
CA GLY A 281 -7.18 34.89 -3.78
C GLY A 281 -8.01 35.40 -2.60
N GLN A 282 -8.94 34.56 -2.09
CA GLN A 282 -9.71 34.89 -0.90
C GLN A 282 -8.82 34.99 0.35
N TYR A 283 -7.95 34.00 0.56
CA TYR A 283 -7.06 33.93 1.72
C TYR A 283 -5.93 34.94 1.66
N ASP A 284 -5.43 35.30 0.49
CA ASP A 284 -4.49 36.42 0.31
C ASP A 284 -5.11 37.76 0.77
N SER A 285 -6.40 37.96 0.53
CA SER A 285 -7.12 39.13 1.05
C SER A 285 -7.19 39.11 2.57
N VAL A 286 -7.53 37.95 3.15
CA VAL A 286 -7.56 37.78 4.61
C VAL A 286 -6.16 37.97 5.20
N GLY A 287 -5.12 37.41 4.60
CA GLY A 287 -3.73 37.56 5.02
C GLY A 287 -3.27 39.04 5.01
N ARG A 288 -3.62 39.80 3.95
CA ARG A 288 -3.34 41.25 3.90
C ARG A 288 -4.03 42.01 5.01
N ASN A 289 -5.28 41.65 5.33
CA ASN A 289 -6.00 42.27 6.46
C ASN A 289 -5.31 41.94 7.80
N TYR A 290 -4.91 40.70 8.02
CA TYR A 290 -4.18 40.33 9.23
C TYR A 290 -2.83 41.03 9.35
N LEU A 291 -2.10 41.20 8.24
CA LEU A 291 -0.86 41.97 8.22
C LEU A 291 -1.11 43.46 8.54
N SER A 292 -2.18 44.04 8.00
CA SER A 292 -2.53 45.42 8.28
C SER A 292 -2.93 45.64 9.75
N GLU A 293 -3.66 44.71 10.33
CA GLU A 293 -4.00 44.72 11.75
C GLU A 293 -2.76 44.60 12.65
N ALA A 294 -1.87 43.64 12.37
CA ALA A 294 -0.61 43.49 13.09
C ALA A 294 0.24 44.75 13.04
N ASN A 295 0.40 45.35 11.84
CA ASN A 295 1.12 46.58 11.68
C ASN A 295 0.49 47.74 12.47
N ALA A 296 -0.84 47.85 12.49
CA ALA A 296 -1.53 48.90 13.26
C ALA A 296 -1.33 48.70 14.78
N ARG A 297 -1.24 47.48 15.27
CA ARG A 297 -0.99 47.19 16.68
C ARG A 297 0.47 47.46 17.09
N PHE A 298 1.45 47.02 16.26
CA PHE A 298 2.86 47.23 16.60
C PHE A 298 3.30 48.69 16.46
N TYR A 299 2.82 49.39 15.46
CA TYR A 299 3.27 50.77 15.19
C TYR A 299 2.35 51.81 15.81
N ARG A 300 1.40 51.50 16.68
CA ARG A 300 0.48 52.40 17.45
C ARG A 300 0.64 53.87 16.99
N LEU A 301 0.40 54.13 15.72
CA LEU A 301 0.44 55.48 15.19
C LEU A 301 -0.76 56.23 15.76
N ALA A 302 -0.50 57.03 16.79
CA ALA A 302 -1.47 58.03 17.21
C ALA A 302 -1.85 58.86 15.96
N THR A 303 -3.13 59.17 15.80
CA THR A 303 -3.62 60.06 14.74
C THR A 303 -2.98 61.44 14.92
N VAL A 304 -1.80 61.62 14.34
CA VAL A 304 -1.01 62.86 14.45
C VAL A 304 -1.27 63.69 13.21
N SER A 305 -1.46 64.98 13.41
CA SER A 305 -1.60 65.95 12.33
C SER A 305 -0.41 65.81 11.34
N GLN A 306 -0.64 66.03 10.06
CA GLN A 306 0.38 65.91 9.03
C GLN A 306 1.64 66.79 9.29
N LYS A 307 1.45 67.97 9.97
CA LYS A 307 2.55 68.85 10.42
C LYS A 307 3.34 68.24 11.56
N ASP A 308 2.68 67.62 12.52
CA ASP A 308 3.30 66.97 13.68
C ASP A 308 4.00 65.65 13.30
N SER A 309 3.46 64.91 12.33
CA SER A 309 4.09 63.73 11.76
C SER A 309 5.47 64.03 11.14
N ALA A 310 5.57 65.10 10.32
CA ALA A 310 6.84 65.52 9.75
C ALA A 310 7.86 66.01 10.82
N ARG A 311 7.37 66.66 11.90
CA ARG A 311 8.22 67.11 13.03
C ARG A 311 8.70 65.92 13.87
N LEU A 312 7.84 64.94 14.13
CA LEU A 312 8.19 63.73 14.86
C LEU A 312 9.13 62.79 14.05
N ALA A 313 8.95 62.70 12.73
CA ALA A 313 9.84 61.94 11.86
C ALA A 313 11.27 62.52 11.87
N LYS A 314 11.42 63.85 11.83
CA LYS A 314 12.72 64.53 11.97
C LYS A 314 13.38 64.28 13.32
N LYS A 315 12.57 64.30 14.40
CA LYS A 315 13.07 64.06 15.75
C LYS A 315 13.45 62.61 15.98
N GLY A 316 12.72 61.65 15.41
CA GLY A 316 13.04 60.21 15.44
C GLY A 316 14.31 59.83 14.70
N GLN A 317 14.67 60.60 13.66
CA GLN A 317 15.94 60.38 12.95
C GLN A 317 17.20 60.81 13.75
N THR A 318 17.02 61.67 14.73
CA THR A 318 18.12 62.20 15.55
C THR A 318 18.29 61.54 16.92
N GLU A 319 17.30 60.79 17.40
CA GLU A 319 17.36 60.13 18.71
C GLU A 319 17.55 58.60 18.52
N ASN A 320 18.62 58.08 19.15
CA ASN A 320 18.86 56.65 19.19
C ASN A 320 18.05 56.01 20.33
N PHE A 321 17.31 54.94 20.01
CA PHE A 321 16.50 54.18 20.96
C PHE A 321 17.28 53.75 22.18
N ASP A 322 18.52 53.24 21.99
CA ASP A 322 19.36 52.75 23.10
C ASP A 322 19.70 53.85 24.09
N THR A 323 19.94 55.06 23.62
CA THR A 323 20.20 56.22 24.51
C THR A 323 18.97 56.65 25.28
N LEU A 324 17.78 56.57 24.67
CA LEU A 324 16.53 56.85 25.35
C LEU A 324 16.20 55.77 26.41
N TYR A 325 16.35 54.51 26.06
CA TYR A 325 16.11 53.41 26.98
C TYR A 325 17.07 53.42 28.16
N ASN A 326 18.35 53.72 27.92
CA ASN A 326 19.35 53.78 28.98
C ASN A 326 19.15 54.93 29.99
N ARG A 327 18.51 56.03 29.58
CA ARG A 327 18.14 57.16 30.43
C ARG A 327 16.93 56.92 31.33
N LEU A 328 16.13 55.85 31.10
CA LEU A 328 14.98 55.51 31.93
C LEU A 328 15.40 54.95 33.29
N SER A 329 14.59 55.23 34.32
CA SER A 329 14.76 54.55 35.61
C SER A 329 14.53 53.05 35.51
N ASN A 330 15.11 52.27 36.41
CA ASN A 330 14.99 50.79 36.38
C ASN A 330 13.53 50.32 36.39
N ASP A 331 12.63 50.99 37.13
CA ASP A 331 11.23 50.68 37.16
C ASP A 331 10.55 50.89 35.80
N LYS A 332 10.87 52.00 35.11
CA LYS A 332 10.34 52.26 33.77
C LYS A 332 10.92 51.32 32.70
N LYS A 333 12.17 50.90 32.87
CA LYS A 333 12.76 49.85 32.01
C LYS A 333 12.04 48.52 32.19
N LEU A 334 11.76 48.15 33.45
CA LEU A 334 11.04 46.91 33.77
C LEU A 334 9.59 46.95 33.24
N MET A 335 8.91 48.10 33.40
CA MET A 335 7.57 48.29 32.81
C MET A 335 7.58 48.18 31.29
N ALA A 336 8.50 48.81 30.61
CA ALA A 336 8.62 48.73 29.13
C ALA A 336 8.90 47.31 28.66
N LEU A 337 9.76 46.57 29.37
CA LEU A 337 10.04 45.15 29.05
C LEU A 337 8.82 44.26 29.30
N ASN A 338 8.09 44.46 30.36
CA ASN A 338 6.88 43.70 30.64
C ASN A 338 5.77 44.01 29.64
N ASP A 339 5.59 45.28 29.23
CA ASP A 339 4.62 45.67 28.21
C ASP A 339 4.98 45.07 26.86
N ALA A 340 6.26 45.12 26.48
CA ALA A 340 6.75 44.47 25.25
C ALA A 340 6.53 42.95 25.28
N LYS A 341 6.83 42.30 26.43
CA LYS A 341 6.59 40.86 26.60
C LYS A 341 5.11 40.51 26.48
N MET A 342 4.25 41.25 27.13
CA MET A 342 2.77 41.04 27.07
C MET A 342 2.25 41.25 25.65
N THR A 343 2.74 42.27 24.93
CA THR A 343 2.34 42.54 23.54
C THR A 343 2.78 41.37 22.63
N VAL A 344 4.01 40.89 22.75
CA VAL A 344 4.51 39.74 21.96
C VAL A 344 3.70 38.49 22.30
N GLN A 345 3.41 38.21 23.57
CA GLN A 345 2.59 37.06 23.94
C GLN A 345 1.18 37.12 23.35
N GLN A 346 0.56 38.30 23.42
CA GLN A 346 -0.77 38.52 22.86
C GLN A 346 -0.77 38.32 21.33
N GLU A 347 0.21 38.89 20.61
CA GLU A 347 0.33 38.72 19.17
C GLU A 347 0.64 37.27 18.79
N THR A 348 1.45 36.55 19.56
CA THR A 348 1.69 35.13 19.32
C THR A 348 0.38 34.33 19.42
N SER A 349 -0.42 34.58 20.47
CA SER A 349 -1.72 33.92 20.64
C SER A 349 -2.71 34.27 19.54
N ASP A 350 -2.72 35.54 19.08
CA ASP A 350 -3.58 36.00 17.98
C ASP A 350 -3.15 35.35 16.63
N LEU A 351 -1.83 35.23 16.40
CA LEU A 351 -1.30 34.53 15.21
C LEU A 351 -1.61 33.05 15.24
N ASP A 352 -1.49 32.38 16.38
CA ASP A 352 -1.86 30.98 16.53
C ASP A 352 -3.35 30.75 16.25
N PHE A 353 -4.21 31.65 16.75
CA PHE A 353 -5.64 31.62 16.44
C PHE A 353 -5.92 31.83 14.94
N LYS A 354 -5.29 32.83 14.33
CA LYS A 354 -5.41 33.10 12.89
C LYS A 354 -4.88 31.95 12.04
N ALA A 355 -3.76 31.35 12.43
CA ALA A 355 -3.22 30.16 11.79
C ALA A 355 -4.20 28.97 11.86
N MET A 356 -4.85 28.76 13.01
CA MET A 356 -5.89 27.74 13.15
C MET A 356 -7.09 28.00 12.23
N MET A 357 -7.55 29.25 12.12
CA MET A 357 -8.68 29.63 11.24
C MET A 357 -8.35 29.48 9.74
N THR A 358 -7.09 29.63 9.34
CA THR A 358 -6.65 29.46 7.93
C THR A 358 -6.25 28.02 7.59
N HIS A 359 -6.08 27.15 8.60
CA HIS A 359 -5.65 25.77 8.41
C HIS A 359 -6.57 24.94 7.49
N ASP A 360 -7.88 25.16 7.59
CA ASP A 360 -8.86 24.42 6.76
C ASP A 360 -8.74 24.78 5.27
N ALA A 361 -8.40 26.03 4.96
CA ALA A 361 -8.15 26.42 3.58
C ALA A 361 -6.91 25.76 3.00
N ASP A 362 -5.80 25.79 3.74
CA ASP A 362 -4.57 25.11 3.34
C ASP A 362 -4.81 23.63 3.13
N TYR A 363 -5.62 23.01 3.98
CA TYR A 363 -5.99 21.60 3.85
C TYR A 363 -6.78 21.35 2.56
N ILE A 364 -7.76 22.21 2.24
CA ILE A 364 -8.56 22.09 1.01
C ILE A 364 -7.67 22.28 -0.22
N VAL A 365 -6.79 23.28 -0.23
CA VAL A 365 -5.83 23.52 -1.32
C VAL A 365 -4.93 22.30 -1.51
N ARG A 366 -4.35 21.76 -0.44
CA ARG A 366 -3.53 20.53 -0.50
C ARG A 366 -4.28 19.36 -1.11
N LEU A 367 -5.56 19.16 -0.77
CA LEU A 367 -6.38 18.09 -1.37
C LEU A 367 -6.55 18.28 -2.87
N HIS A 368 -6.75 19.53 -3.34
CA HIS A 368 -6.88 19.83 -4.75
C HIS A 368 -5.56 19.58 -5.51
N GLU A 369 -4.44 20.01 -4.97
CA GLU A 369 -3.11 19.79 -5.56
C GLU A 369 -2.73 18.28 -5.59
N ILE A 370 -3.04 17.54 -4.53
CA ILE A 370 -2.84 16.08 -4.49
C ILE A 370 -3.61 15.42 -5.63
N GLU A 371 -4.88 15.76 -5.82
CA GLU A 371 -5.70 15.18 -6.89
C GLU A 371 -5.22 15.59 -8.29
N ALA A 372 -4.73 16.82 -8.45
CA ALA A 372 -4.14 17.26 -9.72
C ALA A 372 -2.92 16.41 -10.10
N ILE A 373 -1.97 16.22 -9.16
CA ILE A 373 -0.77 15.41 -9.40
C ILE A 373 -1.12 13.93 -9.56
N GLN A 374 -2.10 13.42 -8.81
CA GLN A 374 -2.53 12.02 -8.90
C GLN A 374 -3.00 11.63 -10.30
N LYS A 375 -3.66 12.53 -11.04
CA LYS A 375 -4.07 12.26 -12.42
C LYS A 375 -2.89 11.94 -13.33
N PHE A 376 -1.75 12.61 -13.13
CA PHE A 376 -0.52 12.35 -13.88
C PHE A 376 0.21 11.10 -13.39
N THR A 377 0.38 10.95 -12.09
CA THR A 377 1.14 9.83 -11.52
C THR A 377 0.49 8.48 -11.80
N LEU A 378 -0.84 8.41 -11.75
CA LEU A 378 -1.58 7.17 -12.03
C LEU A 378 -1.57 6.82 -13.52
N ALA A 379 -1.63 7.82 -14.42
CA ALA A 379 -1.45 7.59 -15.85
C ALA A 379 -0.01 7.10 -16.15
N LEU A 380 1.01 7.73 -15.54
CA LEU A 380 2.42 7.34 -15.70
C LEU A 380 2.68 5.93 -15.15
N ALA A 381 1.97 5.51 -14.10
CA ALA A 381 2.06 4.17 -13.55
C ALA A 381 1.78 3.08 -14.59
N CYS A 382 0.91 3.33 -15.58
CA CYS A 382 0.67 2.41 -16.69
C CYS A 382 1.95 2.06 -17.45
N LEU A 383 2.76 3.09 -17.74
CA LEU A 383 4.02 2.92 -18.46
C LEU A 383 5.09 2.25 -17.58
N ILE A 384 5.21 2.67 -16.33
CA ILE A 384 6.16 2.08 -15.37
C ILE A 384 5.86 0.59 -15.17
N PHE A 385 4.60 0.23 -15.00
CA PHE A 385 4.19 -1.15 -14.80
C PHE A 385 4.40 -2.02 -16.03
N PHE A 386 4.25 -1.47 -17.21
CA PHE A 386 4.65 -2.17 -18.43
C PHE A 386 6.15 -2.49 -18.45
N PHE A 387 7.01 -1.51 -18.12
CA PHE A 387 8.47 -1.71 -18.07
C PHE A 387 8.95 -2.58 -16.90
N ILE A 388 8.09 -2.87 -15.93
CA ILE A 388 8.35 -3.90 -14.93
C ILE A 388 7.83 -5.26 -15.42
N GLY A 389 6.58 -5.32 -15.89
CA GLY A 389 5.90 -6.56 -16.24
C GLY A 389 6.48 -7.29 -17.44
N ALA A 390 6.66 -6.59 -18.56
CA ALA A 390 7.15 -7.20 -19.80
C ALA A 390 8.56 -7.79 -19.66
N PRO A 391 9.55 -7.08 -19.08
CA PRO A 391 10.88 -7.64 -18.86
C PRO A 391 10.89 -8.79 -17.84
N LEU A 392 10.12 -8.68 -16.75
CA LEU A 392 10.00 -9.78 -15.78
C LEU A 392 9.38 -11.02 -16.43
N GLY A 393 8.33 -10.86 -17.25
CA GLY A 393 7.74 -11.95 -18.01
C GLY A 393 8.75 -12.63 -18.96
N ALA A 394 9.58 -11.84 -19.65
CA ALA A 394 10.60 -12.35 -20.56
C ALA A 394 11.72 -13.15 -19.86
N ILE A 395 12.03 -12.80 -18.60
CA ILE A 395 13.04 -13.49 -17.78
C ILE A 395 12.46 -14.79 -17.18
N ILE A 396 11.21 -14.76 -16.75
CA ILE A 396 10.55 -15.87 -16.04
C ILE A 396 9.98 -16.85 -17.08
N ARG A 397 10.81 -17.78 -17.52
CA ARG A 397 10.46 -18.77 -18.56
C ARG A 397 9.64 -19.96 -18.04
N LYS A 398 9.45 -20.11 -16.74
CA LYS A 398 8.76 -21.26 -16.12
C LYS A 398 7.82 -20.74 -15.04
N GLY A 399 6.56 -21.16 -15.08
CA GLY A 399 5.69 -20.88 -13.95
C GLY A 399 4.18 -20.88 -14.18
N GLY A 400 3.68 -21.23 -15.35
CA GLY A 400 2.23 -21.21 -15.60
C GLY A 400 1.58 -19.86 -15.25
N LEU A 401 0.26 -19.80 -15.18
CA LEU A 401 -0.50 -18.57 -14.88
C LEU A 401 -0.33 -18.07 -13.42
N GLY A 402 0.02 -18.94 -12.48
CA GLY A 402 0.06 -18.59 -11.05
C GLY A 402 1.21 -17.66 -10.67
N PHE A 403 2.39 -17.86 -11.21
CA PHE A 403 3.58 -17.08 -10.86
C PHE A 403 3.48 -15.59 -11.30
N PRO A 404 3.04 -15.27 -12.53
CA PRO A 404 2.75 -13.92 -12.95
C PRO A 404 1.79 -13.17 -12.02
N VAL A 405 0.73 -13.84 -11.57
CA VAL A 405 -0.26 -13.24 -10.65
C VAL A 405 0.39 -12.86 -9.32
N VAL A 406 1.17 -13.77 -8.71
CA VAL A 406 1.82 -13.50 -7.43
C VAL A 406 2.78 -12.32 -7.52
N ILE A 407 3.60 -12.25 -8.57
CA ILE A 407 4.54 -11.12 -8.76
C ILE A 407 3.78 -9.81 -8.99
N SER A 408 2.75 -9.82 -9.83
CA SER A 408 1.99 -8.60 -10.10
C SER A 408 1.31 -8.05 -8.84
N VAL A 409 0.77 -8.94 -7.99
CA VAL A 409 0.21 -8.55 -6.70
C VAL A 409 1.28 -7.97 -5.78
N LEU A 410 2.48 -8.57 -5.71
CA LEU A 410 3.57 -8.05 -4.89
C LEU A 410 4.02 -6.66 -5.34
N VAL A 411 4.23 -6.45 -6.64
CA VAL A 411 4.59 -5.13 -7.19
C VAL A 411 3.49 -4.10 -6.92
N PHE A 412 2.23 -4.51 -7.07
CA PHE A 412 1.08 -3.64 -6.78
C PHE A 412 0.99 -3.27 -5.30
N ILE A 413 1.24 -4.20 -4.39
CA ILE A 413 1.27 -3.92 -2.94
C ILE A 413 2.34 -2.88 -2.62
N ILE A 414 3.54 -3.00 -3.21
CA ILE A 414 4.62 -2.01 -3.02
C ILE A 414 4.16 -0.63 -3.52
N PHE A 415 3.60 -0.57 -4.73
CA PHE A 415 3.05 0.66 -5.28
C PHE A 415 1.99 1.27 -4.37
N TYR A 416 1.03 0.47 -3.92
CA TYR A 416 -0.07 0.91 -3.07
C TYR A 416 0.40 1.46 -1.71
N ILE A 417 1.38 0.79 -1.08
CA ILE A 417 1.97 1.26 0.18
C ILE A 417 2.65 2.60 -0.03
N LEU A 418 3.46 2.76 -1.08
CA LEU A 418 4.18 4.00 -1.38
C LEU A 418 3.22 5.14 -1.72
N ASP A 419 2.22 4.90 -2.57
CA ASP A 419 1.23 5.91 -2.96
C ASP A 419 0.36 6.35 -1.78
N ASN A 420 -0.10 5.40 -0.96
CA ASN A 420 -0.94 5.69 0.21
C ASN A 420 -0.15 6.42 1.32
N THR A 421 1.11 6.04 1.53
CA THR A 421 2.01 6.73 2.48
C THR A 421 2.26 8.15 2.02
N GLY A 422 2.60 8.33 0.75
CA GLY A 422 2.78 9.64 0.15
C GLY A 422 1.53 10.52 0.22
N TYR A 423 0.35 9.95 -0.05
CA TYR A 423 -0.94 10.63 0.10
C TYR A 423 -1.17 11.13 1.52
N ARG A 424 -0.98 10.25 2.53
CA ARG A 424 -1.20 10.60 3.94
C ARG A 424 -0.28 11.70 4.42
N MET A 425 1.01 11.61 4.11
CA MET A 425 2.01 12.60 4.54
C MET A 425 1.82 13.95 3.86
N SER A 426 1.47 13.96 2.57
CA SER A 426 1.14 15.19 1.85
C SER A 426 -0.15 15.83 2.37
N ARG A 427 -1.17 15.03 2.66
CA ARG A 427 -2.44 15.49 3.22
C ARG A 427 -2.26 16.16 4.58
N GLN A 428 -1.39 15.62 5.43
CA GLN A 428 -1.06 16.19 6.74
C GLN A 428 -0.16 17.43 6.66
N GLY A 429 0.38 17.76 5.47
CA GLY A 429 1.30 18.88 5.28
C GLY A 429 2.75 18.57 5.70
N SER A 430 3.06 17.34 6.13
CA SER A 430 4.42 16.95 6.55
C SER A 430 5.40 16.86 5.39
N TRP A 431 4.93 16.50 4.20
CA TRP A 431 5.72 16.39 2.98
C TRP A 431 5.18 17.32 1.89
N ALA A 432 6.11 17.82 1.07
CA ALA A 432 5.73 18.53 -0.14
C ALA A 432 4.89 17.62 -1.04
N ILE A 433 3.83 18.14 -1.65
CA ILE A 433 2.83 17.35 -2.38
C ILE A 433 3.45 16.61 -3.58
N TRP A 434 4.33 17.30 -4.33
CA TRP A 434 5.05 16.70 -5.46
C TRP A 434 5.94 15.53 -5.03
N PHE A 435 6.57 15.62 -3.83
CA PHE A 435 7.40 14.53 -3.28
C PHE A 435 6.52 13.36 -2.84
N GLY A 436 5.45 13.62 -2.07
CA GLY A 436 4.59 12.55 -1.56
C GLY A 436 3.89 11.78 -2.69
N LYS A 437 3.28 12.48 -3.65
CA LYS A 437 2.62 11.81 -4.79
C LYS A 437 3.61 11.31 -5.84
N GLY A 438 4.81 11.88 -5.91
CA GLY A 438 5.90 11.42 -6.75
C GLY A 438 6.67 10.21 -6.21
N LEU A 439 6.49 9.84 -4.93
CA LEU A 439 7.26 8.79 -4.25
C LEU A 439 7.14 7.42 -4.96
N ALA A 440 5.93 7.00 -5.27
CA ALA A 440 5.70 5.71 -5.93
C ALA A 440 6.33 5.64 -7.33
N PRO A 441 6.12 6.61 -8.24
CA PRO A 441 6.85 6.67 -9.51
C PRO A 441 8.36 6.78 -9.34
N ALA A 442 8.85 7.58 -8.38
CA ALA A 442 10.28 7.79 -8.15
C ALA A 442 11.03 6.51 -7.70
N VAL A 443 10.36 5.64 -6.96
CA VAL A 443 10.92 4.34 -6.54
C VAL A 443 10.78 3.30 -7.64
N LEU A 444 9.61 3.21 -8.28
CA LEU A 444 9.33 2.15 -9.24
C LEU A 444 9.95 2.39 -10.62
N ALA A 445 10.15 3.64 -11.07
CA ALA A 445 10.77 3.92 -12.36
C ALA A 445 12.24 3.45 -12.43
N PRO A 446 13.11 3.69 -11.44
CA PRO A 446 14.45 3.10 -11.42
C PRO A 446 14.43 1.57 -11.42
N ILE A 447 13.48 0.95 -10.70
CA ILE A 447 13.31 -0.51 -10.71
C ILE A 447 12.92 -0.99 -12.11
N ALA A 448 11.99 -0.31 -12.78
CA ALA A 448 11.59 -0.61 -14.14
C ALA A 448 12.76 -0.54 -15.13
N VAL A 449 13.58 0.52 -15.03
CA VAL A 449 14.79 0.68 -15.86
C VAL A 449 15.80 -0.43 -15.56
N PHE A 450 16.05 -0.73 -14.29
CA PHE A 450 16.98 -1.79 -13.88
C PHE A 450 16.54 -3.17 -14.40
N VAL A 451 15.28 -3.52 -14.23
CA VAL A 451 14.74 -4.81 -14.68
C VAL A 451 14.78 -4.90 -16.20
N THR A 452 14.43 -3.82 -16.91
CA THR A 452 14.50 -3.74 -18.37
C THR A 452 15.93 -3.92 -18.88
N TYR A 453 16.90 -3.22 -18.27
CA TYR A 453 18.31 -3.34 -18.60
C TYR A 453 18.82 -4.78 -18.41
N LYS A 454 18.48 -5.41 -17.29
CA LYS A 454 18.86 -6.80 -16.99
C LYS A 454 18.22 -7.81 -17.95
N ALA A 455 16.96 -7.60 -18.32
CA ALA A 455 16.27 -8.47 -19.29
C ALA A 455 16.86 -8.38 -20.69
N THR A 456 17.28 -7.17 -21.10
CA THR A 456 17.86 -6.93 -22.43
C THR A 456 19.25 -7.56 -22.58
N ASN A 457 20.04 -7.58 -21.48
CA ASN A 457 21.40 -8.10 -21.46
C ASN A 457 21.49 -9.60 -21.09
N ASP A 458 20.38 -10.34 -21.16
CA ASP A 458 20.30 -11.79 -20.85
C ASP A 458 21.02 -12.20 -19.54
N SER A 459 20.97 -11.35 -18.51
CA SER A 459 21.69 -11.60 -17.28
C SER A 459 21.04 -12.74 -16.47
N THR A 460 21.86 -13.65 -15.98
CA THR A 460 21.47 -14.82 -15.15
C THR A 460 20.97 -14.43 -13.75
N VAL A 461 20.93 -13.12 -13.43
CA VAL A 461 20.57 -12.59 -12.09
C VAL A 461 19.17 -13.02 -11.65
N PHE A 462 18.23 -13.23 -12.58
CA PHE A 462 16.86 -13.68 -12.26
C PHE A 462 16.62 -15.17 -12.52
N ASN A 463 17.70 -15.99 -12.60
CA ASN A 463 17.52 -17.44 -12.67
C ASN A 463 16.96 -17.95 -11.34
N MET A 464 15.65 -18.23 -11.31
CA MET A 464 14.93 -18.71 -10.13
C MET A 464 15.56 -19.99 -9.53
N GLU A 465 16.22 -20.80 -10.36
CA GLU A 465 16.94 -21.97 -9.89
C GLU A 465 18.15 -21.59 -9.00
N LEU A 466 18.84 -20.49 -9.32
CA LEU A 466 19.94 -20.00 -8.48
C LEU A 466 19.42 -19.56 -7.12
N TYR A 467 18.32 -18.82 -7.06
CA TYR A 467 17.70 -18.39 -5.80
C TYR A 467 17.13 -19.58 -5.02
N LYS A 468 16.40 -20.49 -5.71
CA LYS A 468 15.92 -21.73 -5.10
C LYS A 468 17.09 -22.55 -4.53
N ASN A 469 18.16 -22.71 -5.29
CA ASN A 469 19.35 -23.44 -4.85
C ASN A 469 20.06 -22.71 -3.70
N PHE A 470 20.10 -21.36 -3.73
CA PHE A 470 20.63 -20.56 -2.61
C PHE A 470 19.80 -20.74 -1.36
N PHE A 471 18.45 -20.60 -1.44
CA PHE A 471 17.57 -20.83 -0.29
C PHE A 471 17.58 -22.29 0.18
N MET A 472 17.63 -23.26 -0.74
CA MET A 472 17.76 -24.67 -0.37
C MET A 472 19.10 -24.95 0.33
N LYS A 473 20.20 -24.33 -0.13
CA LYS A 473 21.50 -24.37 0.55
C LYS A 473 21.44 -23.67 1.91
N LEU A 474 20.79 -22.51 2.00
CA LEU A 474 20.62 -21.75 3.24
C LEU A 474 19.82 -22.55 4.28
N LEU A 475 18.73 -23.18 3.86
CA LEU A 475 17.87 -24.02 4.72
C LEU A 475 18.45 -25.42 4.95
N GLY A 476 19.55 -25.77 4.28
CA GLY A 476 20.15 -27.09 4.37
C GLY A 476 19.30 -28.20 3.74
N LEU A 477 18.47 -27.89 2.75
CA LEU A 477 17.65 -28.87 2.05
C LEU A 477 18.48 -29.61 0.97
N ARG A 478 18.07 -30.84 0.62
CA ARG A 478 18.75 -31.65 -0.40
C ARG A 478 18.37 -31.19 -1.80
N ILE A 479 19.37 -31.03 -2.66
CA ILE A 479 19.19 -30.90 -4.11
C ILE A 479 19.24 -32.30 -4.68
N LYS A 480 18.19 -32.73 -5.36
CA LYS A 480 18.15 -34.03 -6.04
C LYS A 480 18.95 -33.95 -7.33
N ARG A 481 19.72 -35.01 -7.61
CA ARG A 481 20.41 -35.18 -8.89
C ARG A 481 19.42 -35.69 -9.93
N HIS A 482 19.48 -35.15 -11.14
CA HIS A 482 18.70 -35.60 -12.28
C HIS A 482 19.65 -35.83 -13.46
N ILE A 483 19.96 -37.08 -13.71
CA ILE A 483 20.75 -37.53 -14.86
C ILE A 483 19.77 -38.18 -15.84
N PHE A 484 19.68 -37.60 -17.04
CA PHE A 484 18.88 -38.16 -18.13
C PHE A 484 19.80 -38.98 -19.05
N GLY A 485 19.29 -40.07 -19.63
CA GLY A 485 20.00 -40.80 -20.66
C GLY A 485 20.26 -39.89 -21.86
N LYS A 486 21.50 -39.86 -22.33
CA LYS A 486 21.88 -39.07 -23.53
C LYS A 486 21.32 -39.73 -24.78
N GLU A 487 20.72 -38.95 -25.68
CA GLU A 487 20.20 -39.45 -26.96
C GLU A 487 21.34 -39.93 -27.92
N VAL A 488 22.52 -39.31 -27.83
CA VAL A 488 23.71 -39.64 -28.60
C VAL A 488 24.84 -39.94 -27.63
N ILE A 489 25.37 -41.15 -27.65
CA ILE A 489 26.50 -41.58 -26.84
C ILE A 489 27.71 -41.63 -27.79
N ILE A 490 28.74 -40.82 -27.50
CA ILE A 490 29.95 -40.69 -28.30
C ILE A 490 30.96 -41.76 -27.91
N GLU A 491 31.08 -42.06 -26.62
CA GLU A 491 31.99 -43.08 -26.07
C GLU A 491 31.22 -43.94 -25.05
N ASP A 492 31.42 -45.26 -25.10
CA ASP A 492 30.86 -46.18 -24.09
C ASP A 492 31.66 -46.07 -22.77
N PRO A 493 30.98 -46.18 -21.58
CA PRO A 493 31.67 -46.12 -20.30
C PRO A 493 32.69 -47.23 -20.09
N LYS A 494 33.77 -46.91 -19.39
CA LYS A 494 34.83 -47.86 -19.04
C LYS A 494 34.46 -48.68 -17.79
N TYR A 495 33.46 -49.52 -17.91
CA TYR A 495 32.82 -50.25 -16.77
C TYR A 495 33.80 -50.91 -15.80
N ARG A 496 34.94 -51.52 -16.30
CA ARG A 496 35.93 -52.21 -15.42
C ARG A 496 36.76 -51.21 -14.60
N GLU A 497 37.19 -50.08 -15.24
CA GLU A 497 37.96 -49.02 -14.58
C GLU A 497 37.08 -48.30 -13.55
N ASP A 498 35.81 -48.05 -13.91
CA ASP A 498 34.83 -47.41 -13.04
C ASP A 498 34.47 -48.26 -11.85
N ALA A 499 34.28 -49.59 -12.02
CA ALA A 499 34.04 -50.50 -10.93
C ALA A 499 35.21 -50.53 -9.93
N ALA A 500 36.44 -50.59 -10.39
CA ALA A 500 37.63 -50.55 -9.53
C ALA A 500 37.75 -49.17 -8.79
N SER A 501 37.42 -48.06 -9.47
CA SER A 501 37.40 -46.73 -8.87
C SER A 501 36.32 -46.59 -7.78
N LEU A 502 35.12 -47.14 -8.03
CA LEU A 502 34.04 -47.17 -7.02
C LEU A 502 34.38 -48.02 -5.81
N GLU A 503 35.12 -49.16 -6.00
CA GLU A 503 35.56 -50.00 -4.91
C GLU A 503 36.61 -49.30 -4.04
N LYS A 504 37.58 -48.61 -4.65
CA LYS A 504 38.57 -47.76 -3.97
C LYS A 504 37.89 -46.65 -3.19
N LEU A 505 36.93 -45.92 -3.79
CA LEU A 505 36.14 -44.90 -3.14
C LEU A 505 35.35 -45.41 -1.93
N ASN A 506 34.84 -46.63 -1.97
CA ASN A 506 34.19 -47.24 -0.82
C ASN A 506 35.16 -47.45 0.33
N GLY A 507 36.41 -47.79 0.07
CA GLY A 507 37.50 -47.87 1.05
C GLY A 507 37.82 -46.51 1.67
N ASP A 508 38.04 -45.51 0.82
CA ASP A 508 38.36 -44.15 1.24
C ASP A 508 37.20 -43.55 2.11
N ILE A 509 35.94 -43.75 1.73
CA ILE A 509 34.78 -43.35 2.51
C ILE A 509 34.73 -44.05 3.89
N ALA A 510 35.09 -45.33 3.95
CA ALA A 510 35.10 -46.06 5.21
C ALA A 510 36.18 -45.54 6.17
N ILE A 511 37.38 -45.24 5.65
CA ILE A 511 38.50 -44.63 6.40
C ILE A 511 38.11 -43.24 6.88
N TYR A 512 37.61 -42.40 5.98
CA TYR A 512 37.14 -41.04 6.30
C TYR A 512 36.12 -41.00 7.42
N ASN A 513 35.09 -41.87 7.37
CA ASN A 513 34.09 -41.99 8.42
C ASN A 513 34.64 -42.38 9.80
N LYS A 514 35.72 -43.17 9.82
CA LYS A 514 36.40 -43.55 11.06
C LYS A 514 37.26 -42.44 11.65
N VAL A 515 38.02 -41.73 10.78
CA VAL A 515 38.97 -40.70 11.20
C VAL A 515 38.25 -39.45 11.68
N HIS A 516 37.23 -38.98 10.93
CA HIS A 516 36.57 -37.70 11.22
C HIS A 516 35.40 -37.76 12.20
N GLU A 517 35.01 -38.94 12.69
CA GLU A 517 33.94 -39.17 13.68
C GLU A 517 32.74 -38.21 13.52
N LEU A 518 32.15 -38.15 12.31
CA LEU A 518 31.15 -37.17 11.92
C LEU A 518 29.89 -37.09 12.81
N LYS A 519 29.65 -38.14 13.60
CA LYS A 519 28.53 -38.20 14.56
C LYS A 519 28.79 -37.39 15.82
N LYS A 520 30.05 -37.15 16.21
CA LYS A 520 30.39 -36.37 17.39
C LYS A 520 30.16 -34.89 17.18
N LEU A 521 29.80 -34.18 18.24
CA LEU A 521 29.70 -32.72 18.24
C LEU A 521 31.05 -32.11 17.88
N PRO A 522 31.08 -31.17 16.92
CA PRO A 522 32.32 -30.49 16.55
C PRO A 522 32.77 -29.54 17.65
N ASN A 523 34.10 -29.35 17.80
CA ASN A 523 34.62 -28.38 18.75
C ASN A 523 34.25 -26.94 18.27
N PHE A 524 33.60 -26.17 19.16
CA PHE A 524 33.16 -24.79 18.89
C PHE A 524 34.28 -23.89 18.39
N ILE A 525 35.49 -23.99 19.02
CA ILE A 525 36.64 -23.17 18.64
C ILE A 525 37.09 -23.51 17.22
N ASN A 526 37.07 -24.79 16.84
CA ASN A 526 37.48 -25.22 15.50
C ASN A 526 36.51 -24.76 14.43
N VAL A 527 35.22 -24.68 14.73
CA VAL A 527 34.18 -24.27 13.79
C VAL A 527 34.25 -22.79 13.47
N PHE A 528 34.43 -21.92 14.46
CA PHE A 528 34.33 -20.49 14.30
C PHE A 528 35.68 -19.75 14.14
N PHE A 529 36.72 -20.25 14.77
CA PHE A 529 38.02 -19.55 14.86
C PHE A 529 39.16 -20.25 14.13
N LYS A 530 39.26 -21.59 14.23
CA LYS A 530 40.41 -22.38 13.73
C LYS A 530 39.97 -23.48 12.74
N TYR A 531 39.02 -23.15 11.86
CA TYR A 531 38.59 -24.14 10.88
C TYR A 531 39.75 -24.49 9.91
N GLN A 532 39.81 -25.78 9.53
CA GLN A 532 40.68 -26.28 8.47
C GLN A 532 39.83 -26.73 7.29
N PRO A 533 40.22 -26.43 6.03
CA PRO A 533 39.53 -26.98 4.86
C PRO A 533 39.72 -28.49 4.82
N ASP A 534 38.68 -29.19 4.48
CA ASP A 534 38.69 -30.65 4.42
C ASP A 534 38.93 -31.09 2.96
N HIS A 535 40.24 -31.23 2.63
CA HIS A 535 40.66 -31.62 1.29
C HIS A 535 40.39 -33.09 0.95
N GLU A 536 40.21 -33.94 1.98
CA GLU A 536 39.92 -35.34 1.78
C GLU A 536 38.51 -35.56 1.19
N ILE A 537 37.52 -34.87 1.75
CA ILE A 537 36.14 -34.95 1.22
C ILE A 537 36.01 -34.26 -0.13
N GLU A 538 36.80 -33.20 -0.40
CA GLU A 538 36.85 -32.55 -1.72
C GLU A 538 37.38 -33.56 -2.77
N ARG A 539 38.48 -34.27 -2.49
CA ARG A 539 39.03 -35.31 -3.36
C ARG A 539 38.02 -36.45 -3.60
N ILE A 540 37.40 -36.99 -2.55
CA ILE A 540 36.39 -38.04 -2.66
C ILE A 540 35.21 -37.58 -3.55
N SER A 541 34.79 -36.34 -3.40
CA SER A 541 33.73 -35.75 -4.22
C SER A 541 34.12 -35.61 -5.68
N GLU A 542 35.33 -35.15 -5.96
CA GLU A 542 35.82 -34.98 -7.36
C GLU A 542 36.02 -36.32 -8.06
N GLU A 543 36.60 -37.34 -7.39
CA GLU A 543 36.75 -38.66 -7.93
C GLU A 543 35.39 -39.31 -8.21
N LEU A 544 34.43 -39.15 -7.31
CA LEU A 544 33.06 -39.64 -7.49
C LEU A 544 32.35 -38.96 -8.67
N GLU A 545 32.48 -37.64 -8.83
CA GLU A 545 31.84 -36.94 -9.96
C GLU A 545 32.44 -37.37 -11.32
N LYS A 546 33.73 -37.66 -11.40
CA LYS A 546 34.36 -38.19 -12.63
C LYS A 546 33.77 -39.53 -13.03
N VAL A 547 33.62 -40.46 -12.08
CA VAL A 547 33.00 -41.77 -12.32
C VAL A 547 31.52 -41.64 -12.70
N ILE A 548 30.79 -40.72 -12.07
CA ILE A 548 29.38 -40.44 -12.40
C ILE A 548 29.27 -39.89 -13.83
N GLU A 549 30.19 -39.02 -14.24
CA GLU A 549 30.21 -38.44 -15.59
C GLU A 549 30.44 -39.51 -16.65
N ASP A 550 31.39 -40.42 -16.46
CA ASP A 550 31.65 -41.53 -17.37
C ASP A 550 30.45 -42.50 -17.44
N LEU A 551 29.96 -42.96 -16.29
CA LEU A 551 28.79 -43.84 -16.18
C LEU A 551 27.49 -43.20 -16.69
N SER A 552 27.41 -41.87 -16.77
CA SER A 552 26.24 -41.18 -17.34
C SER A 552 26.04 -41.48 -18.84
N ASN A 553 27.07 -41.96 -19.53
CA ASN A 553 27.03 -42.38 -20.92
C ASN A 553 26.47 -43.80 -21.12
N THR A 554 26.07 -44.49 -20.03
CA THR A 554 25.53 -45.85 -20.14
C THR A 554 24.12 -45.88 -20.77
N LYS A 555 23.83 -46.95 -21.52
CA LYS A 555 22.48 -47.27 -22.00
C LYS A 555 21.66 -48.05 -20.97
N ASN A 556 22.28 -48.53 -19.89
CA ASN A 556 21.61 -49.33 -18.89
C ASN A 556 20.77 -48.49 -17.94
N ARG A 557 19.44 -48.63 -18.01
CA ARG A 557 18.47 -47.87 -17.19
C ARG A 557 18.64 -48.12 -15.69
N VAL A 558 19.12 -49.31 -15.25
CA VAL A 558 19.33 -49.64 -13.85
C VAL A 558 20.50 -48.83 -13.29
N ILE A 559 21.60 -48.74 -14.05
CA ILE A 559 22.75 -47.90 -13.66
C ILE A 559 22.34 -46.42 -13.61
N LEU A 560 21.64 -45.91 -14.62
CA LEU A 560 21.13 -44.55 -14.63
C LEU A 560 20.21 -44.25 -13.43
N HIS A 561 19.37 -45.22 -13.04
CA HIS A 561 18.52 -45.04 -11.86
C HIS A 561 19.36 -44.94 -10.57
N ASN A 562 20.37 -45.79 -10.41
CA ASN A 562 21.28 -45.76 -9.27
C ASN A 562 22.13 -44.48 -9.23
N LEU A 563 22.53 -43.93 -10.39
CA LEU A 563 23.23 -42.64 -10.49
C LEU A 563 22.36 -41.47 -10.00
N ASN A 564 21.05 -41.52 -10.21
CA ASN A 564 20.12 -40.50 -9.67
C ASN A 564 19.93 -40.57 -8.15
N LEU A 565 20.32 -41.65 -7.50
CA LEU A 565 20.27 -41.78 -6.05
C LEU A 565 21.46 -41.13 -5.34
N TYR A 566 22.54 -40.79 -6.07
CA TYR A 566 23.70 -40.12 -5.48
C TYR A 566 23.35 -38.74 -4.97
N PRO A 567 23.59 -38.44 -3.69
CA PRO A 567 23.45 -37.10 -3.15
C PRO A 567 24.58 -36.21 -3.66
N ILE A 568 24.27 -34.91 -3.85
CA ILE A 568 25.29 -33.90 -4.11
C ILE A 568 25.96 -33.57 -2.79
N LEU A 569 27.27 -33.83 -2.67
CA LEU A 569 28.02 -33.58 -1.45
C LEU A 569 28.24 -32.08 -1.21
N ALA A 570 27.97 -31.64 0.01
CA ALA A 570 28.27 -30.27 0.45
C ALA A 570 29.64 -30.24 1.17
N THR A 571 30.71 -30.21 0.39
CA THR A 571 32.11 -30.40 0.87
C THR A 571 32.58 -29.34 1.86
N LYS A 572 32.05 -28.10 1.79
CA LYS A 572 32.46 -26.98 2.65
C LYS A 572 31.52 -26.70 3.82
N ALA A 573 30.25 -27.12 3.73
CA ALA A 573 29.21 -26.74 4.68
C ALA A 573 29.37 -27.37 6.07
N HIS A 574 30.14 -28.42 6.23
CA HIS A 574 30.37 -29.15 7.48
C HIS A 574 31.59 -28.65 8.28
N THR A 575 32.45 -27.78 7.68
CA THR A 575 33.66 -27.26 8.31
C THR A 575 33.52 -25.85 8.87
N ARG A 576 32.73 -24.99 8.20
CA ARG A 576 32.59 -23.56 8.54
C ARG A 576 31.22 -23.00 8.20
N PRO A 577 30.67 -22.04 9.01
CA PRO A 577 29.40 -21.39 8.70
C PRO A 577 29.47 -20.47 7.47
N PHE A 578 30.51 -19.64 7.37
CA PHE A 578 30.72 -18.68 6.27
C PHE A 578 32.12 -18.82 5.67
N GLU A 579 32.30 -18.44 4.43
CA GLU A 579 33.60 -18.46 3.76
C GLU A 579 34.59 -17.43 4.32
N ARG A 580 34.08 -16.26 4.78
CA ARG A 580 34.90 -15.17 5.32
C ARG A 580 35.11 -15.31 6.82
N LYS A 581 36.38 -15.31 7.28
CA LYS A 581 36.76 -15.50 8.70
C LYS A 581 36.10 -14.50 9.63
N TRP A 582 36.06 -13.22 9.25
CA TRP A 582 35.49 -12.16 10.09
C TRP A 582 33.98 -12.36 10.37
N LEU A 583 33.21 -12.89 9.38
CA LEU A 583 31.79 -13.21 9.58
C LEU A 583 31.59 -14.34 10.58
N ASN A 584 32.49 -15.32 10.61
CA ASN A 584 32.41 -16.41 11.58
C ASN A 584 32.68 -15.92 13.01
N ILE A 585 33.63 -14.98 13.18
CA ILE A 585 33.94 -14.36 14.47
C ILE A 585 32.75 -13.54 14.97
N ILE A 586 32.17 -12.70 14.12
CA ILE A 586 30.98 -11.90 14.47
C ILE A 586 29.80 -12.83 14.83
N ALA A 587 29.59 -13.88 14.06
CA ALA A 587 28.53 -14.84 14.32
C ALA A 587 28.75 -15.61 15.65
N ALA A 588 29.99 -15.85 16.07
CA ALA A 588 30.32 -16.46 17.37
C ALA A 588 30.02 -15.52 18.54
N ILE A 589 30.23 -14.20 18.37
CA ILE A 589 30.00 -13.17 19.41
C ILE A 589 28.50 -12.97 19.66
N ILE A 590 27.66 -13.00 18.60
CA ILE A 590 26.21 -12.87 18.73
C ILE A 590 25.62 -14.21 19.17
N VAL A 591 25.50 -14.40 20.48
CA VAL A 591 25.14 -15.68 21.11
C VAL A 591 23.96 -16.40 20.44
N PRO A 592 22.78 -15.83 20.18
CA PRO A 592 21.68 -16.57 19.58
C PRO A 592 22.00 -17.05 18.15
N VAL A 593 22.72 -16.24 17.36
CA VAL A 593 23.12 -16.58 15.98
C VAL A 593 24.20 -17.66 15.99
N GLY A 594 25.17 -17.55 16.89
CA GLY A 594 26.25 -18.53 17.05
C GLY A 594 25.72 -19.93 17.39
N ILE A 595 24.76 -20.04 18.30
CA ILE A 595 24.13 -21.33 18.68
C ILE A 595 23.40 -21.94 17.48
N VAL A 596 22.60 -21.15 16.78
CA VAL A 596 21.83 -21.64 15.60
C VAL A 596 22.79 -22.13 14.51
N LEU A 597 23.86 -21.39 14.22
CA LEU A 597 24.84 -21.78 13.22
C LEU A 597 25.65 -23.00 13.66
N TYR A 598 25.98 -23.13 14.93
CA TYR A 598 26.66 -24.30 15.48
C TYR A 598 25.80 -25.56 15.34
N LEU A 599 24.52 -25.51 15.72
CA LEU A 599 23.56 -26.60 15.55
C LEU A 599 23.38 -26.96 14.06
N ARG A 600 23.38 -25.96 13.20
CA ARG A 600 23.33 -26.13 11.76
C ARG A 600 24.56 -26.89 11.24
N MET A 601 25.75 -26.54 11.71
CA MET A 601 27.00 -27.24 11.36
C MET A 601 26.97 -28.69 11.79
N TRP A 602 26.53 -28.99 13.00
CA TRP A 602 26.38 -30.34 13.47
C TRP A 602 25.38 -31.15 12.61
N ARG A 603 24.26 -30.52 12.23
CA ARG A 603 23.30 -31.12 11.29
C ARG A 603 23.92 -31.43 9.93
N PHE A 604 24.82 -30.58 9.41
CA PHE A 604 25.54 -30.85 8.17
C PHE A 604 26.54 -32.00 8.30
N ARG A 605 27.23 -32.17 9.42
CA ARG A 605 28.09 -33.33 9.70
C ARG A 605 27.28 -34.64 9.72
N LEU A 606 26.17 -34.67 10.42
CA LEU A 606 25.28 -35.82 10.48
C LEU A 606 24.70 -36.16 9.09
N ARG A 607 24.46 -35.14 8.31
CA ARG A 607 23.99 -35.28 6.91
C ARG A 607 25.09 -35.86 6.03
N LEU A 608 26.28 -35.33 6.10
CA LEU A 608 27.43 -35.83 5.34
C LEU A 608 27.67 -37.34 5.65
N TYR A 609 27.61 -37.71 6.90
CA TYR A 609 27.70 -39.14 7.29
C TYR A 609 26.63 -40.00 6.61
N ARG A 610 25.38 -39.54 6.59
CA ARG A 610 24.28 -40.25 5.91
C ARG A 610 24.47 -40.28 4.40
N ASP A 611 24.87 -39.20 3.80
CA ASP A 611 25.08 -39.09 2.37
C ASP A 611 26.24 -40.01 1.90
N LEU A 612 27.34 -40.07 2.64
CA LEU A 612 28.45 -41.02 2.40
C LEU A 612 28.02 -42.48 2.49
N ASN A 613 27.14 -42.84 3.43
CA ASN A 613 26.59 -44.20 3.51
C ASN A 613 25.67 -44.54 2.33
N VAL A 614 24.86 -43.57 1.85
CA VAL A 614 24.04 -43.74 0.64
C VAL A 614 24.93 -43.93 -0.58
N ILE A 615 26.01 -43.14 -0.74
CA ILE A 615 26.99 -43.29 -1.81
C ILE A 615 27.58 -44.71 -1.77
N ARG A 616 28.03 -45.17 -0.63
CA ARG A 616 28.63 -46.52 -0.49
C ARG A 616 27.66 -47.63 -0.86
N GLN A 617 26.38 -47.48 -0.54
CA GLN A 617 25.33 -48.45 -0.89
C GLN A 617 25.05 -48.41 -2.41
N SER A 618 24.98 -47.20 -3.01
CA SER A 618 24.77 -47.04 -4.44
C SER A 618 25.97 -47.55 -5.23
N ASN A 619 27.20 -47.31 -4.76
CA ASN A 619 28.42 -47.85 -5.36
C ASN A 619 28.36 -49.41 -5.38
N ALA A 620 28.00 -50.06 -4.26
CA ALA A 620 27.89 -51.50 -4.21
C ALA A 620 26.83 -52.04 -5.17
N ASN A 621 25.71 -51.37 -5.33
CA ASN A 621 24.66 -51.73 -6.26
C ASN A 621 25.16 -51.61 -7.73
N ILE A 622 25.87 -50.53 -8.09
CA ILE A 622 26.40 -50.32 -9.44
C ILE A 622 27.48 -51.35 -9.74
N ILE A 623 28.42 -51.60 -8.85
CA ILE A 623 29.45 -52.62 -8.99
C ILE A 623 28.80 -54.02 -9.25
N SER A 624 27.77 -54.36 -8.48
CA SER A 624 27.04 -55.63 -8.65
C SER A 624 26.34 -55.74 -10.00
N GLN A 625 25.90 -54.62 -10.58
CA GLN A 625 25.28 -54.57 -11.93
C GLN A 625 26.34 -54.66 -13.05
N ILE A 626 27.47 -53.97 -12.87
CA ILE A 626 28.60 -54.05 -13.84
C ILE A 626 29.15 -55.48 -13.88
N ASN A 627 29.29 -56.13 -12.74
CA ASN A 627 29.79 -57.53 -12.68
C ASN A 627 28.81 -58.58 -13.25
N LYS A 628 27.54 -58.20 -13.48
CA LYS A 628 26.52 -59.01 -14.16
C LYS A 628 26.45 -58.77 -15.67
N MET A 629 27.09 -57.73 -16.16
CA MET A 629 27.23 -57.44 -17.60
C MET A 629 28.43 -58.15 -18.21
#